data_6cab814d6fb8c31d2e73a796069fe232
#
_entry.id   6cab814d6fb8c31d2e73a796069fe232
#
_cell.length_a   1.000
_cell.length_b   1.000
_cell.length_c   1.000
_cell.angle_alpha   90.00
_cell.angle_beta   90.00
_cell.angle_gamma   90.00
#
_symmetry.space_group_name_H-M   'P 1'
#
loop_
_entity.id
_entity.type
_entity.pdbx_description
1 polymer ?
#
loop_
_entity_poly.entity_id
_entity_poly.type
_entity_poly.pdbx_seq_one_letter_code
_entity_poly.pdbx_strand_id
1 'polypeptide(L)'
;MNNTLISRLEGLSARFEEVSTLITDPSIISDMKRYVKLNKEYSELERIITKRNEYQRLLQNLAEAKEILDSENDPEMREMAKLEIDAIEPKIEPLEEEIKLLLIPADPEDAKNCIVEIRGGTGGDEAAIFAGDLFRMYIKFCETKGWKVAVSNFNEGTAGGYKEIVFAVTGEGVYGILKYESGVHRVQRVPATETQGRVHTSAASV
;
A
#
# COMPACT_ATOMS: atom_id res chain seq x y z
N MET A 1 -7.41 14.92 -23.11
CA MET A 1 -6.20 14.19 -22.68
C MET A 1 -5.24 15.15 -22.01
N ASN A 2 -4.83 14.87 -20.79
CA ASN A 2 -3.97 15.77 -20.03
C ASN A 2 -2.52 15.70 -20.56
N ASN A 3 -2.11 16.64 -21.40
CA ASN A 3 -0.72 16.77 -21.88
C ASN A 3 0.32 16.69 -20.74
N THR A 4 -0.09 17.12 -19.54
CA THR A 4 0.73 17.10 -18.33
C THR A 4 1.02 15.67 -17.82
N LEU A 5 0.06 14.74 -17.95
CA LEU A 5 0.26 13.34 -17.54
C LEU A 5 1.23 12.63 -18.47
N ILE A 6 1.06 12.81 -19.78
CA ILE A 6 1.94 12.21 -20.80
C ILE A 6 3.37 12.71 -20.65
N SER A 7 3.58 14.02 -20.52
CA SER A 7 4.90 14.61 -20.31
C SER A 7 5.59 14.12 -19.03
N ARG A 8 4.85 13.93 -17.94
CA ARG A 8 5.38 13.32 -16.70
C ARG A 8 5.82 11.87 -16.93
N LEU A 9 5.01 11.07 -17.62
CA LEU A 9 5.31 9.67 -17.91
C LEU A 9 6.52 9.51 -18.85
N GLU A 10 6.74 10.44 -19.79
CA GLU A 10 7.93 10.47 -20.64
C GLU A 10 9.20 10.73 -19.82
N GLY A 11 9.16 11.69 -18.90
CA GLY A 11 10.28 11.95 -18.00
C GLY A 11 10.63 10.74 -17.11
N LEU A 12 9.62 10.02 -16.62
CA LEU A 12 9.82 8.80 -15.82
C LEU A 12 10.36 7.65 -16.67
N SER A 13 9.99 7.56 -17.95
CA SER A 13 10.57 6.55 -18.84
C SER A 13 12.07 6.77 -19.08
N ALA A 14 12.49 8.01 -19.33
CA ALA A 14 13.90 8.34 -19.45
C ALA A 14 14.68 8.00 -18.17
N ARG A 15 14.09 8.30 -17.01
CA ARG A 15 14.70 7.95 -15.71
C ARG A 15 14.77 6.45 -15.49
N PHE A 16 13.75 5.68 -15.88
CA PHE A 16 13.75 4.23 -15.82
C PHE A 16 14.88 3.61 -16.64
N GLU A 17 15.09 4.07 -17.86
CA GLU A 17 16.19 3.62 -18.73
C GLU A 17 17.56 3.95 -18.12
N GLU A 18 17.71 5.15 -17.55
CA GLU A 18 18.94 5.53 -16.85
C GLU A 18 19.22 4.61 -15.65
N VAL A 19 18.23 4.42 -14.78
CA VAL A 19 18.37 3.55 -13.60
C VAL A 19 18.60 2.11 -14.00
N SER A 20 17.93 1.60 -15.03
CA SER A 20 18.13 0.26 -15.58
C SER A 20 19.57 0.03 -16.03
N THR A 21 20.19 1.05 -16.63
CA THR A 21 21.61 1.01 -17.03
C THR A 21 22.53 1.06 -15.81
N LEU A 22 22.24 1.95 -14.85
CA LEU A 22 23.07 2.14 -13.66
C LEU A 22 23.13 0.90 -12.76
N ILE A 23 22.03 0.14 -12.59
CA ILE A 23 22.02 -1.06 -11.74
C ILE A 23 22.86 -2.21 -12.30
N THR A 24 23.23 -2.16 -13.58
CA THR A 24 24.12 -3.15 -14.23
C THR A 24 25.60 -2.74 -14.18
N ASP A 25 25.91 -1.51 -13.73
CA ASP A 25 27.28 -1.01 -13.67
C ASP A 25 28.05 -1.69 -12.50
N PRO A 26 29.22 -2.33 -12.76
CA PRO A 26 30.03 -2.95 -11.73
C PRO A 26 30.45 -2.00 -10.60
N SER A 27 30.65 -0.72 -10.88
CA SER A 27 31.00 0.29 -9.88
C SER A 27 29.85 0.55 -8.90
N ILE A 28 28.62 0.50 -9.35
CA ILE A 28 27.42 0.63 -8.52
C ILE A 28 27.16 -0.64 -7.70
N ILE A 29 27.36 -1.81 -8.31
CA ILE A 29 27.18 -3.11 -7.63
C ILE A 29 28.14 -3.24 -6.45
N SER A 30 29.34 -2.68 -6.54
CA SER A 30 30.31 -2.67 -5.43
C SER A 30 29.94 -1.74 -4.28
N ASP A 31 29.12 -0.71 -4.50
CA ASP A 31 28.53 0.15 -3.47
C ASP A 31 27.12 -0.33 -3.08
N MET A 32 27.05 -1.24 -2.11
CA MET A 32 25.79 -1.87 -1.67
C MET A 32 24.71 -0.86 -1.27
N LYS A 33 25.06 0.28 -0.67
CA LYS A 33 24.08 1.29 -0.26
C LYS A 33 23.42 1.97 -1.46
N ARG A 34 24.25 2.31 -2.44
CA ARG A 34 23.80 2.95 -3.68
C ARG A 34 23.01 1.96 -4.54
N TYR A 35 23.47 0.72 -4.62
CA TYR A 35 22.79 -0.36 -5.33
C TYR A 35 21.39 -0.63 -4.79
N VAL A 36 21.22 -0.77 -3.46
CA VAL A 36 19.91 -0.97 -2.83
C VAL A 36 18.96 0.20 -3.10
N LYS A 37 19.47 1.44 -3.05
CA LYS A 37 18.65 2.62 -3.35
C LYS A 37 18.16 2.63 -4.81
N LEU A 38 19.06 2.34 -5.77
CA LEU A 38 18.71 2.29 -7.17
C LEU A 38 17.76 1.13 -7.51
N ASN A 39 17.93 -0.05 -6.88
CA ASN A 39 17.00 -1.16 -7.08
C ASN A 39 15.59 -0.83 -6.57
N LYS A 40 15.47 -0.11 -5.45
CA LYS A 40 14.18 0.34 -4.96
C LYS A 40 13.54 1.31 -5.95
N GLU A 41 14.29 2.31 -6.43
CA GLU A 41 13.84 3.27 -7.45
C GLU A 41 13.44 2.54 -8.75
N TYR A 42 14.22 1.54 -9.17
CA TYR A 42 13.89 0.71 -10.33
C TYR A 42 12.54 0.01 -10.19
N SER A 43 12.31 -0.67 -9.06
CA SER A 43 11.05 -1.38 -8.82
C SER A 43 9.84 -0.44 -8.76
N GLU A 44 9.99 0.76 -8.22
CA GLU A 44 8.95 1.78 -8.19
C GLU A 44 8.63 2.27 -9.62
N LEU A 45 9.66 2.59 -10.40
CA LEU A 45 9.52 3.04 -11.79
C LEU A 45 8.96 1.94 -12.69
N GLU A 46 9.39 0.69 -12.54
CA GLU A 46 8.93 -0.46 -13.33
C GLU A 46 7.41 -0.63 -13.26
N ARG A 47 6.81 -0.47 -12.07
CA ARG A 47 5.35 -0.52 -11.90
C ARG A 47 4.65 0.57 -12.73
N ILE A 48 5.17 1.79 -12.69
CA ILE A 48 4.62 2.92 -13.44
C ILE A 48 4.76 2.70 -14.94
N ILE A 49 5.93 2.27 -15.40
CA ILE A 49 6.22 2.05 -16.82
C ILE A 49 5.38 0.89 -17.38
N THR A 50 5.17 -0.16 -16.61
CA THR A 50 4.29 -1.27 -17.01
C THR A 50 2.87 -0.77 -17.27
N LYS A 51 2.30 0.03 -16.35
CA LYS A 51 0.96 0.60 -16.51
C LYS A 51 0.88 1.63 -17.64
N ARG A 52 1.92 2.44 -17.81
CA ARG A 52 2.04 3.35 -18.95
C ARG A 52 2.01 2.60 -20.28
N ASN A 53 2.76 1.52 -20.41
CA ASN A 53 2.82 0.74 -21.63
C ASN A 53 1.48 0.06 -21.94
N GLU A 54 0.78 -0.44 -20.91
CA GLU A 54 -0.58 -0.96 -21.01
C GLU A 54 -1.54 0.14 -21.52
N TYR A 55 -1.49 1.33 -20.93
CA TYR A 55 -2.30 2.48 -21.31
C TYR A 55 -2.04 2.92 -22.76
N GLN A 56 -0.78 3.05 -23.17
CA GLN A 56 -0.42 3.40 -24.54
C GLN A 56 -0.94 2.38 -25.55
N ARG A 57 -0.82 1.08 -25.25
CA ARG A 57 -1.34 0.01 -26.10
C ARG A 57 -2.86 0.11 -26.27
N LEU A 58 -3.59 0.36 -25.17
CA LEU A 58 -5.04 0.53 -25.25
C LEU A 58 -5.43 1.74 -26.07
N LEU A 59 -4.72 2.86 -25.93
CA LEU A 59 -4.99 4.06 -26.75
C LEU A 59 -4.68 3.84 -28.23
N GLN A 60 -3.61 3.12 -28.54
CA GLN A 60 -3.25 2.78 -29.92
C GLN A 60 -4.32 1.88 -30.55
N ASN A 61 -4.68 0.79 -29.87
CA ASN A 61 -5.73 -0.12 -30.35
C ASN A 61 -7.07 0.62 -30.54
N LEU A 62 -7.42 1.52 -29.61
CA LEU A 62 -8.63 2.34 -29.75
C LEU A 62 -8.59 3.26 -30.97
N ALA A 63 -7.44 3.87 -31.25
CA ALA A 63 -7.25 4.72 -32.41
C ALA A 63 -7.34 3.91 -33.72
N GLU A 64 -6.71 2.75 -33.79
CA GLU A 64 -6.76 1.84 -34.92
C GLU A 64 -8.19 1.32 -35.18
N ALA A 65 -8.90 0.91 -34.11
CA ALA A 65 -10.30 0.48 -34.24
C ALA A 65 -11.22 1.59 -34.72
N LYS A 66 -11.02 2.84 -34.27
CA LYS A 66 -11.78 4.01 -34.76
C LYS A 66 -11.46 4.34 -36.22
N GLU A 67 -10.20 4.24 -36.63
CA GLU A 67 -9.79 4.43 -38.02
C GLU A 67 -10.43 3.39 -38.95
N ILE A 68 -10.45 2.11 -38.55
CA ILE A 68 -11.15 1.04 -39.27
C ILE A 68 -12.64 1.36 -39.37
N LEU A 69 -13.27 1.80 -38.28
CA LEU A 69 -14.68 2.14 -38.29
C LEU A 69 -15.01 3.30 -39.23
N ASP A 70 -14.12 4.25 -39.42
CA ASP A 70 -14.31 5.42 -40.27
C ASP A 70 -13.95 5.15 -41.75
N SER A 71 -12.94 4.33 -42.02
CA SER A 71 -12.39 4.11 -43.36
C SER A 71 -12.98 2.89 -44.08
N GLU A 72 -13.33 1.83 -43.35
CA GLU A 72 -13.77 0.57 -43.91
C GLU A 72 -15.26 0.56 -44.21
N ASN A 73 -15.61 -0.05 -45.37
CA ASN A 73 -17.01 -0.24 -45.82
C ASN A 73 -17.53 -1.66 -45.55
N ASP A 74 -16.67 -2.62 -45.23
CA ASP A 74 -17.04 -3.99 -44.93
C ASP A 74 -17.81 -4.05 -43.59
N PRO A 75 -19.06 -4.56 -43.57
CA PRO A 75 -19.88 -4.65 -42.38
C PRO A 75 -19.25 -5.51 -41.27
N GLU A 76 -18.55 -6.61 -41.63
CA GLU A 76 -17.92 -7.50 -40.64
C GLU A 76 -16.74 -6.81 -39.95
N MET A 77 -15.90 -6.12 -40.72
CA MET A 77 -14.77 -5.34 -40.16
C MET A 77 -15.26 -4.22 -39.25
N ARG A 78 -16.32 -3.53 -39.64
CA ARG A 78 -16.92 -2.46 -38.84
C ARG A 78 -17.54 -2.98 -37.54
N GLU A 79 -18.14 -4.16 -37.55
CA GLU A 79 -18.71 -4.77 -36.35
C GLU A 79 -17.59 -5.22 -35.38
N MET A 80 -16.53 -5.82 -35.90
CA MET A 80 -15.34 -6.15 -35.10
C MET A 80 -14.71 -4.91 -34.45
N ALA A 81 -14.54 -3.81 -35.20
CA ALA A 81 -14.01 -2.56 -34.68
C ALA A 81 -14.89 -1.96 -33.56
N LYS A 82 -16.22 -2.03 -33.69
CA LYS A 82 -17.15 -1.62 -32.62
C LYS A 82 -16.99 -2.45 -31.35
N LEU A 83 -16.94 -3.78 -31.49
CA LEU A 83 -16.74 -4.65 -30.34
C LEU A 83 -15.41 -4.39 -29.62
N GLU A 84 -14.37 -4.07 -30.38
CA GLU A 84 -13.07 -3.71 -29.80
C GLU A 84 -13.13 -2.37 -29.08
N ILE A 85 -13.77 -1.34 -29.64
CA ILE A 85 -13.99 -0.04 -28.99
C ILE A 85 -14.74 -0.23 -27.69
N ASP A 86 -15.88 -0.96 -27.70
CA ASP A 86 -16.71 -1.22 -26.53
C ASP A 86 -15.95 -2.00 -25.44
N ALA A 87 -14.99 -2.84 -25.83
CA ALA A 87 -14.15 -3.58 -24.90
C ALA A 87 -13.00 -2.77 -24.29
N ILE A 88 -12.52 -1.73 -24.99
CA ILE A 88 -11.37 -0.90 -24.58
C ILE A 88 -11.81 0.33 -23.79
N GLU A 89 -12.81 1.08 -24.26
CA GLU A 89 -13.20 2.36 -23.65
C GLU A 89 -13.44 2.30 -22.14
N PRO A 90 -14.13 1.29 -21.57
CA PRO A 90 -14.36 1.23 -20.14
C PRO A 90 -13.10 0.92 -19.31
N LYS A 91 -11.98 0.52 -19.94
CA LYS A 91 -10.71 0.23 -19.26
C LYS A 91 -9.79 1.44 -19.15
N ILE A 92 -10.01 2.48 -19.96
CA ILE A 92 -9.12 3.63 -20.02
C ILE A 92 -9.17 4.44 -18.73
N GLU A 93 -10.37 4.83 -18.29
CA GLU A 93 -10.55 5.68 -17.10
C GLU A 93 -10.01 5.02 -15.81
N PRO A 94 -10.34 3.75 -15.50
CA PRO A 94 -9.75 3.06 -14.34
C PRO A 94 -8.22 3.00 -14.39
N LEU A 95 -7.64 2.78 -15.57
CA LEU A 95 -6.19 2.71 -15.73
C LEU A 95 -5.53 4.09 -15.58
N GLU A 96 -6.17 5.17 -16.05
CA GLU A 96 -5.71 6.54 -15.79
C GLU A 96 -5.70 6.87 -14.29
N GLU A 97 -6.73 6.47 -13.55
CA GLU A 97 -6.80 6.67 -12.10
C GLU A 97 -5.71 5.86 -11.38
N GLU A 98 -5.48 4.60 -11.79
CA GLU A 98 -4.40 3.79 -11.24
C GLU A 98 -3.02 4.43 -11.49
N ILE A 99 -2.77 4.94 -12.71
CA ILE A 99 -1.52 5.65 -13.02
C ILE A 99 -1.39 6.92 -12.18
N LYS A 100 -2.45 7.71 -12.00
CA LYS A 100 -2.42 8.92 -11.17
C LYS A 100 -2.04 8.58 -9.72
N LEU A 101 -2.58 7.49 -9.17
CA LEU A 101 -2.23 7.02 -7.82
C LEU A 101 -0.77 6.60 -7.73
N LEU A 102 -0.24 5.88 -8.73
CA LEU A 102 1.17 5.49 -8.78
C LEU A 102 2.13 6.69 -8.92
N LEU A 103 1.67 7.81 -9.46
CA LEU A 103 2.45 9.05 -9.60
C LEU A 103 2.50 9.90 -8.32
N ILE A 104 1.75 9.54 -7.28
CA ILE A 104 1.86 10.18 -5.97
C ILE A 104 3.21 9.78 -5.37
N PRO A 105 4.08 10.75 -5.00
CA PRO A 105 5.36 10.41 -4.40
C PRO A 105 5.16 9.62 -3.12
N ALA A 106 5.80 8.46 -3.01
CA ALA A 106 5.82 7.71 -1.77
C ALA A 106 6.58 8.51 -0.70
N ASP A 107 6.06 8.55 0.52
CA ASP A 107 6.75 9.12 1.66
C ASP A 107 8.00 8.26 1.97
N PRO A 108 9.22 8.82 1.98
CA PRO A 108 10.43 8.07 2.31
C PRO A 108 10.37 7.38 3.68
N GLU A 109 9.58 7.93 4.60
CA GLU A 109 9.37 7.37 5.94
C GLU A 109 8.58 6.06 5.90
N ASP A 110 7.69 5.88 4.91
CA ASP A 110 6.83 4.70 4.79
C ASP A 110 7.59 3.37 4.72
N ALA A 111 8.83 3.41 4.23
CA ALA A 111 9.70 2.24 4.13
C ALA A 111 10.38 1.86 5.45
N LYS A 112 10.25 2.67 6.50
CA LYS A 112 10.89 2.42 7.80
C LYS A 112 10.17 1.34 8.60
N ASN A 113 10.91 0.74 9.52
CA ASN A 113 10.34 -0.05 10.61
C ASN A 113 9.66 0.87 11.61
N CYS A 114 8.76 0.36 12.44
CA CYS A 114 8.15 1.15 13.50
C CYS A 114 8.23 0.46 14.87
N ILE A 115 8.07 1.26 15.88
CA ILE A 115 7.82 0.83 17.25
C ILE A 115 6.35 1.15 17.52
N VAL A 116 5.62 0.14 17.97
CA VAL A 116 4.22 0.27 18.36
C VAL A 116 4.14 0.16 19.87
N GLU A 117 3.45 1.10 20.47
CA GLU A 117 3.17 1.12 21.90
C GLU A 117 1.67 1.10 22.11
N ILE A 118 1.20 0.17 22.95
CA ILE A 118 -0.22 0.07 23.30
C ILE A 118 -0.33 0.26 24.81
N ARG A 119 -1.15 1.22 25.23
CA ARG A 119 -1.45 1.50 26.65
C ARG A 119 -2.94 1.33 26.94
N GLY A 120 -3.24 0.57 28.00
CA GLY A 120 -4.58 0.53 28.56
C GLY A 120 -4.94 1.93 29.09
N GLY A 121 -6.08 2.44 28.64
CA GLY A 121 -6.62 3.75 29.06
C GLY A 121 -7.72 3.61 30.11
N THR A 122 -8.83 4.29 29.88
CA THR A 122 -10.00 4.23 30.77
C THR A 122 -10.66 2.86 30.75
N GLY A 123 -10.96 2.28 31.92
CA GLY A 123 -11.63 0.98 32.03
C GLY A 123 -10.95 -0.01 32.99
N GLY A 124 -9.89 0.41 33.69
CA GLY A 124 -9.22 -0.40 34.72
C GLY A 124 -8.66 -1.71 34.12
N ASP A 125 -8.94 -2.84 34.78
CA ASP A 125 -8.45 -4.15 34.34
C ASP A 125 -8.94 -4.54 32.94
N GLU A 126 -10.16 -4.16 32.55
CA GLU A 126 -10.68 -4.43 31.22
C GLU A 126 -9.92 -3.67 30.12
N ALA A 127 -9.45 -2.47 30.41
CA ALA A 127 -8.61 -1.72 29.48
C ALA A 127 -7.24 -2.43 29.26
N ALA A 128 -6.68 -3.04 30.30
CA ALA A 128 -5.46 -3.84 30.16
C ALA A 128 -5.70 -5.14 29.37
N ILE A 129 -6.84 -5.80 29.57
CA ILE A 129 -7.24 -6.98 28.77
C ILE A 129 -7.44 -6.57 27.31
N PHE A 130 -8.11 -5.44 27.06
CA PHE A 130 -8.30 -4.92 25.71
C PHE A 130 -7.01 -4.53 25.00
N ALA A 131 -6.05 -3.96 25.72
CA ALA A 131 -4.70 -3.72 25.18
C ALA A 131 -4.01 -5.02 24.74
N GLY A 132 -4.21 -6.09 25.50
CA GLY A 132 -3.75 -7.44 25.15
C GLY A 132 -4.44 -8.00 23.90
N ASP A 133 -5.75 -7.71 23.73
CA ASP A 133 -6.49 -8.10 22.52
C ASP A 133 -5.97 -7.37 21.29
N LEU A 134 -5.74 -6.05 21.38
CA LEU A 134 -5.14 -5.24 20.33
C LEU A 134 -3.75 -5.76 19.95
N PHE A 135 -2.91 -6.06 20.94
CA PHE A 135 -1.58 -6.63 20.68
C PHE A 135 -1.69 -7.94 19.90
N ARG A 136 -2.58 -8.86 20.29
CA ARG A 136 -2.81 -10.11 19.54
C ARG A 136 -3.31 -9.85 18.12
N MET A 137 -4.19 -8.87 17.94
CA MET A 137 -4.67 -8.45 16.63
C MET A 137 -3.52 -7.97 15.73
N TYR A 138 -2.66 -7.09 16.24
CA TYR A 138 -1.51 -6.59 15.47
C TYR A 138 -0.49 -7.69 15.15
N ILE A 139 -0.21 -8.63 16.07
CA ILE A 139 0.65 -9.78 15.78
C ILE A 139 0.07 -10.57 14.60
N LYS A 140 -1.22 -10.90 14.64
CA LYS A 140 -1.87 -11.65 13.56
C LYS A 140 -1.81 -10.90 12.23
N PHE A 141 -2.04 -9.61 12.24
CA PHE A 141 -1.90 -8.78 11.06
C PHE A 141 -0.46 -8.79 10.52
N CYS A 142 0.54 -8.62 11.39
CA CYS A 142 1.95 -8.69 11.00
C CYS A 142 2.32 -10.05 10.39
N GLU A 143 1.82 -11.15 10.96
CA GLU A 143 2.00 -12.50 10.41
C GLU A 143 1.47 -12.59 8.96
N THR A 144 0.28 -12.05 8.68
CA THR A 144 -0.30 -12.05 7.31
C THR A 144 0.52 -11.24 6.31
N LYS A 145 1.27 -10.25 6.79
CA LYS A 145 2.16 -9.41 5.97
C LYS A 145 3.59 -9.97 5.88
N GLY A 146 3.90 -11.04 6.61
CA GLY A 146 5.25 -11.59 6.69
C GLY A 146 6.22 -10.70 7.47
N TRP A 147 5.71 -9.78 8.30
CA TRP A 147 6.52 -8.90 9.15
C TRP A 147 6.97 -9.61 10.43
N LYS A 148 8.13 -9.22 10.93
CA LYS A 148 8.68 -9.73 12.19
C LYS A 148 8.30 -8.79 13.33
N VAL A 149 7.85 -9.38 14.45
CA VAL A 149 7.51 -8.65 15.68
C VAL A 149 8.49 -9.05 16.78
N ALA A 150 9.04 -8.07 17.50
CA ALA A 150 9.89 -8.28 18.66
C ALA A 150 9.40 -7.40 19.81
N VAL A 151 8.94 -8.02 20.89
CA VAL A 151 8.54 -7.31 22.11
C VAL A 151 9.78 -6.70 22.76
N SER A 152 9.74 -5.39 23.02
CA SER A 152 10.84 -4.64 23.65
C SER A 152 10.62 -4.44 25.13
N ASN A 153 9.38 -4.14 25.54
CA ASN A 153 9.02 -3.91 26.93
C ASN A 153 7.52 -4.19 27.15
N PHE A 154 7.13 -4.59 28.36
CA PHE A 154 5.74 -4.75 28.73
C PHE A 154 5.52 -4.60 30.25
N ASN A 155 4.30 -4.18 30.61
CA ASN A 155 3.82 -4.13 31.98
C ASN A 155 2.47 -4.84 32.02
N GLU A 156 2.39 -5.95 32.73
CA GLU A 156 1.18 -6.78 32.80
C GLU A 156 0.08 -6.12 33.64
N GLY A 157 -1.16 -6.37 33.22
CA GLY A 157 -2.35 -6.02 33.98
C GLY A 157 -2.60 -7.01 35.14
N THR A 158 -3.23 -6.54 36.21
CA THR A 158 -3.54 -7.35 37.41
C THR A 158 -4.49 -8.51 37.11
N ALA A 159 -5.41 -8.32 36.17
CA ALA A 159 -6.39 -9.32 35.72
C ALA A 159 -6.02 -9.94 34.35
N GLY A 160 -4.76 -9.83 33.94
CA GLY A 160 -4.28 -10.22 32.63
C GLY A 160 -4.22 -9.07 31.62
N GLY A 161 -3.74 -9.36 30.41
CA GLY A 161 -3.47 -8.33 29.42
C GLY A 161 -2.27 -7.44 29.80
N TYR A 162 -2.21 -6.22 29.24
CA TYR A 162 -1.08 -5.31 29.43
C TYR A 162 -1.57 -3.91 29.83
N LYS A 163 -0.99 -3.35 30.90
CA LYS A 163 -1.10 -1.91 31.16
C LYS A 163 -0.38 -1.12 30.09
N GLU A 164 0.75 -1.66 29.63
CA GLU A 164 1.56 -1.13 28.55
C GLU A 164 2.30 -2.27 27.86
N ILE A 165 2.38 -2.24 26.53
CA ILE A 165 3.24 -3.13 25.76
C ILE A 165 3.87 -2.37 24.60
N VAL A 166 5.18 -2.53 24.45
CA VAL A 166 5.99 -1.90 23.40
C VAL A 166 6.67 -2.99 22.59
N PHE A 167 6.50 -2.93 21.27
CA PHE A 167 7.09 -3.90 20.36
C PHE A 167 7.57 -3.25 19.07
N ALA A 168 8.67 -3.75 18.53
CA ALA A 168 9.21 -3.35 17.24
C ALA A 168 8.60 -4.23 16.14
N VAL A 169 8.22 -3.61 15.04
CA VAL A 169 7.75 -4.28 13.82
C VAL A 169 8.73 -4.00 12.70
N THR A 170 9.25 -5.06 12.07
CA THR A 170 10.25 -4.96 11.01
C THR A 170 9.78 -5.70 9.75
N GLY A 171 9.93 -5.03 8.61
CA GLY A 171 9.48 -5.55 7.31
C GLY A 171 9.39 -4.45 6.26
N GLU A 172 8.88 -4.78 5.10
CA GLU A 172 8.72 -3.82 4.02
C GLU A 172 7.45 -2.97 4.23
N GLY A 173 7.59 -1.64 4.19
CA GLY A 173 6.45 -0.71 4.23
C GLY A 173 5.69 -0.68 5.57
N VAL A 174 6.33 -1.08 6.65
CA VAL A 174 5.69 -1.22 7.97
C VAL A 174 5.13 0.10 8.46
N TYR A 175 5.96 1.17 8.48
CA TYR A 175 5.54 2.47 8.99
C TYR A 175 4.43 3.08 8.13
N GLY A 176 4.51 2.94 6.81
CA GLY A 176 3.52 3.46 5.87
C GLY A 176 2.10 2.94 6.10
N ILE A 177 1.97 1.75 6.69
CA ILE A 177 0.67 1.16 7.03
C ILE A 177 0.31 1.47 8.48
N LEU A 178 1.22 1.21 9.43
CA LEU A 178 0.91 1.31 10.87
C LEU A 178 0.83 2.76 11.38
N LYS A 179 1.38 3.76 10.68
CA LYS A 179 1.28 5.17 11.08
C LYS A 179 -0.15 5.68 11.23
N TYR A 180 -1.11 5.06 10.55
CA TYR A 180 -2.54 5.42 10.63
C TYR A 180 -3.27 4.78 11.80
N GLU A 181 -2.65 3.83 12.50
CA GLU A 181 -3.22 3.18 13.67
C GLU A 181 -3.07 4.03 14.95
N SER A 182 -2.19 5.06 14.91
CA SER A 182 -1.98 5.95 16.05
C SER A 182 -3.26 6.66 16.45
N GLY A 183 -3.73 6.40 17.68
CA GLY A 183 -4.95 7.00 18.19
C GLY A 183 -5.52 6.26 19.39
N VAL A 184 -6.82 6.49 19.66
CA VAL A 184 -7.56 5.84 20.75
C VAL A 184 -8.51 4.81 20.17
N HIS A 185 -8.31 3.58 20.54
CA HIS A 185 -9.20 2.46 20.22
C HIS A 185 -10.22 2.28 21.36
N ARG A 186 -11.46 2.06 21.00
CA ARG A 186 -12.56 1.89 21.95
C ARG A 186 -13.27 0.58 21.72
N VAL A 187 -13.58 -0.13 22.81
CA VAL A 187 -14.39 -1.33 22.79
C VAL A 187 -15.63 -1.16 23.67
N GLN A 188 -16.77 -1.67 23.21
CA GLN A 188 -18.00 -1.79 23.99
C GLN A 188 -18.38 -3.25 24.03
N ARG A 189 -18.23 -3.86 25.20
CA ARG A 189 -18.55 -5.28 25.44
C ARG A 189 -18.86 -5.50 26.89
N VAL A 190 -19.39 -6.66 27.21
CA VAL A 190 -19.45 -7.15 28.61
C VAL A 190 -18.02 -7.53 28.99
N PRO A 191 -17.38 -6.85 29.97
CA PRO A 191 -16.01 -7.16 30.37
C PRO A 191 -15.86 -8.57 30.91
N ALA A 192 -14.69 -9.18 30.75
CA ALA A 192 -14.38 -10.45 31.41
C ALA A 192 -14.42 -10.36 32.94
N THR A 193 -14.28 -9.15 33.48
CA THR A 193 -14.36 -8.83 34.94
C THR A 193 -15.77 -8.50 35.43
N GLU A 194 -16.77 -8.46 34.56
CA GLU A 194 -18.15 -8.11 34.91
C GLU A 194 -18.97 -9.36 35.15
N THR A 195 -19.58 -9.45 36.36
CA THR A 195 -20.39 -10.60 36.78
C THR A 195 -21.88 -10.44 36.52
N GLN A 196 -22.38 -9.22 36.28
CA GLN A 196 -23.83 -8.91 36.12
C GLN A 196 -24.22 -8.74 34.64
N GLY A 197 -23.32 -9.01 33.69
CA GLY A 197 -23.62 -8.94 32.25
C GLY A 197 -23.80 -7.51 31.68
N ARG A 198 -23.36 -6.47 32.39
CA ARG A 198 -23.46 -5.08 31.92
C ARG A 198 -22.41 -4.77 30.90
N VAL A 199 -22.80 -4.06 29.83
CA VAL A 199 -21.90 -3.56 28.82
C VAL A 199 -21.13 -2.35 29.36
N HIS A 200 -19.80 -2.40 29.29
CA HIS A 200 -18.92 -1.28 29.64
C HIS A 200 -18.17 -0.80 28.40
N THR A 201 -17.68 0.42 28.48
CA THR A 201 -16.78 1.00 27.48
C THR A 201 -15.37 1.04 28.05
N SER A 202 -14.42 0.46 27.34
CA SER A 202 -12.99 0.54 27.64
C SER A 202 -12.24 1.12 26.47
N ALA A 203 -11.10 1.75 26.74
CA ALA A 203 -10.25 2.38 25.75
C ALA A 203 -8.79 1.98 25.94
N ALA A 204 -8.07 1.94 24.85
CA ALA A 204 -6.62 1.82 24.82
C ALA A 204 -6.05 2.75 23.74
N SER A 205 -4.87 3.30 23.98
CA SER A 205 -4.14 4.11 23.01
C SER A 205 -3.09 3.28 22.29
N VAL A 206 -2.92 3.55 21.03
CA VAL A 206 -1.88 2.99 20.16
C VAL A 206 -1.00 4.11 19.64
#